data_460e5995a56f76cf2dbb3482273a5dca
#
_entry.id   460e5995a56f76cf2dbb3482273a5dca
#
_cell.length_a   1.000
_cell.length_b   1.000
_cell.length_c   1.000
_cell.angle_alpha   90.00
_cell.angle_beta   90.00
_cell.angle_gamma   90.00
#
_symmetry.space_group_name_H-M   'P 1'
#
loop_
_entity.id
_entity.type
_entity.pdbx_description
1 polymer ?
#
loop_
_entity_poly.entity_id
_entity_poly.type
_entity_poly.pdbx_seq_one_letter_code
_entity_poly.pdbx_strand_id
1 'polypeptide(L)'
;MKFIQLAAVIFLLGGSLGAGAQELYVFTEPASNMAAKSIGVRITNEGIFNGGGNRTMPEVMFSFNKNLMTHFQGFFSDMDGKYRLEGGSIYAKYRFLSIDDTQRHLRAAVFGRVSTSKRPTYTEDINLEGDNSGVQGGLVVTQLLHKLALSGTVSYTKAFDVESQRVAGTLQPDQMIGYSLSSGYLVLPFVYKNYNQPNFNVYFEMLGKTNPANGRSYLDLAPALQVILNSRTRIDLGYRFQVAGDMAGRYNKNMYLVRAEFNFFNVLK
;
A
#
# COMPACT_ATOMS: atom_id res chain seq x y z
N MET A 1 -3.97 55.31 6.76
CA MET A 1 -4.87 54.36 6.09
C MET A 1 -4.24 53.53 4.98
N LYS A 2 -3.23 53.97 4.24
CA LYS A 2 -2.59 53.17 3.14
C LYS A 2 -1.70 52.02 3.62
N PHE A 3 -1.12 52.10 4.82
CA PHE A 3 -0.29 51.01 5.37
C PHE A 3 -1.08 49.81 5.88
N ILE A 4 -2.31 49.98 6.33
CA ILE A 4 -3.18 48.89 6.81
C ILE A 4 -3.72 48.07 5.62
N GLN A 5 -3.95 48.71 4.49
CA GLN A 5 -4.40 48.01 3.27
C GLN A 5 -3.29 47.17 2.63
N LEU A 6 -2.02 47.59 2.75
CA LEU A 6 -0.89 46.83 2.25
C LEU A 6 -0.60 45.60 3.12
N ALA A 7 -0.78 45.72 4.45
CA ALA A 7 -0.65 44.60 5.37
C ALA A 7 -1.76 43.55 5.18
N ALA A 8 -2.99 43.94 4.87
CA ALA A 8 -4.11 43.07 4.59
C ALA A 8 -3.92 42.27 3.26
N VAL A 9 -3.33 42.94 2.26
CA VAL A 9 -3.02 42.29 0.97
C VAL A 9 -1.88 41.28 1.11
N ILE A 10 -0.87 41.55 1.95
CA ILE A 10 0.23 40.61 2.24
C ILE A 10 -0.29 39.44 3.06
N PHE A 11 -1.27 39.62 3.94
CA PHE A 11 -1.88 38.53 4.71
C PHE A 11 -2.82 37.63 3.87
N LEU A 12 -3.42 38.18 2.80
CA LEU A 12 -4.23 37.42 1.84
C LEU A 12 -3.40 36.66 0.80
N LEU A 13 -2.15 37.07 0.58
CA LEU A 13 -1.20 36.33 -0.29
C LEU A 13 -0.38 35.30 0.48
N GLY A 14 -0.44 35.31 1.81
CA GLY A 14 0.20 34.32 2.70
C GLY A 14 -0.63 33.08 2.97
N GLY A 15 -1.70 32.84 2.23
CA GLY A 15 -2.36 31.53 2.20
C GLY A 15 -1.39 30.51 1.69
N SER A 16 -0.61 29.92 2.60
CA SER A 16 0.26 28.77 2.33
C SER A 16 -0.61 27.69 1.70
N LEU A 17 -0.50 27.54 0.40
CA LEU A 17 -0.86 26.31 -0.28
C LEU A 17 0.06 25.25 0.33
N GLY A 18 -0.35 24.66 1.42
CA GLY A 18 0.31 23.52 2.05
C GLY A 18 0.26 22.37 1.09
N ALA A 19 1.19 22.34 0.15
CA ALA A 19 1.48 21.16 -0.64
C ALA A 19 2.04 20.14 0.33
N GLY A 20 1.18 19.35 0.95
CA GLY A 20 1.57 18.21 1.75
C GLY A 20 2.29 17.21 0.84
N ALA A 21 3.47 16.76 1.24
CA ALA A 21 4.02 15.54 0.67
C ALA A 21 2.96 14.46 0.81
N GLN A 22 2.65 13.76 -0.28
CA GLN A 22 1.63 12.74 -0.28
C GLN A 22 2.25 11.48 0.35
N GLU A 23 1.65 11.00 1.43
CA GLU A 23 2.08 9.78 2.11
C GLU A 23 1.59 8.58 1.29
N LEU A 24 2.36 8.11 0.32
CA LEU A 24 1.99 7.00 -0.57
C LEU A 24 3.15 6.02 -0.63
N TYR A 25 2.99 4.86 -0.02
CA TYR A 25 3.98 3.79 -0.11
C TYR A 25 3.72 2.88 -1.32
N VAL A 26 4.69 2.03 -1.64
CA VAL A 26 4.63 1.17 -2.83
C VAL A 26 4.15 -0.24 -2.47
N PHE A 27 4.64 -0.82 -1.40
CA PHE A 27 4.26 -2.16 -0.93
C PHE A 27 3.26 -2.15 0.22
N THR A 28 3.12 -1.03 0.94
CA THR A 28 2.20 -0.88 2.06
C THR A 28 1.20 0.25 1.82
N GLU A 29 0.14 0.28 2.63
CA GLU A 29 -0.84 1.36 2.61
C GLU A 29 -0.62 2.27 3.84
N PRO A 30 -0.59 3.62 3.66
CA PRO A 30 -0.50 4.57 4.77
C PRO A 30 -1.84 4.68 5.52
N ALA A 31 -1.82 5.31 6.71
CA ALA A 31 -3.03 5.69 7.42
C ALA A 31 -3.86 6.77 6.69
N SER A 32 -3.25 7.49 5.78
CA SER A 32 -3.91 8.52 4.96
C SER A 32 -4.83 7.90 3.92
N ASN A 33 -5.95 8.56 3.65
CA ASN A 33 -6.85 8.21 2.56
C ASN A 33 -6.65 9.16 1.38
N MET A 34 -7.11 8.77 0.20
CA MET A 34 -7.28 9.68 -0.93
C MET A 34 -8.19 10.85 -0.53
N ALA A 35 -8.18 11.92 -1.32
CA ALA A 35 -9.11 13.02 -1.12
C ALA A 35 -10.57 12.51 -1.05
N ALA A 36 -11.39 13.13 -0.21
CA ALA A 36 -12.80 12.77 -0.10
C ALA A 36 -13.52 12.88 -1.45
N LYS A 37 -14.54 12.06 -1.67
CA LYS A 37 -15.36 12.02 -2.89
C LYS A 37 -14.56 11.71 -4.16
N SER A 38 -13.53 10.88 -4.04
CA SER A 38 -12.61 10.53 -5.14
C SER A 38 -12.69 9.06 -5.49
N ILE A 39 -12.39 8.77 -6.75
CA ILE A 39 -12.19 7.41 -7.27
C ILE A 39 -10.75 7.30 -7.75
N GLY A 40 -10.08 6.22 -7.38
CA GLY A 40 -8.77 5.82 -7.90
C GLY A 40 -8.91 4.56 -8.75
N VAL A 41 -8.16 4.49 -9.82
CA VAL A 41 -7.98 3.27 -10.62
C VAL A 41 -6.51 2.94 -10.63
N ARG A 42 -6.17 1.71 -10.22
CA ARG A 42 -4.81 1.25 -10.06
C ARG A 42 -4.62 -0.06 -10.82
N ILE A 43 -3.49 -0.21 -11.47
CA ILE A 43 -3.05 -1.48 -12.05
C ILE A 43 -1.66 -1.75 -11.50
N THR A 44 -1.52 -2.87 -10.80
CA THR A 44 -0.23 -3.34 -10.29
C THR A 44 0.14 -4.62 -11.02
N ASN A 45 1.36 -4.71 -11.52
CA ASN A 45 1.97 -5.94 -11.97
C ASN A 45 3.16 -6.25 -11.06
N GLU A 46 3.18 -7.45 -10.52
CA GLU A 46 4.29 -7.99 -9.76
C GLU A 46 4.74 -9.31 -10.37
N GLY A 47 6.01 -9.59 -10.28
CA GLY A 47 6.55 -10.83 -10.85
C GLY A 47 7.84 -11.25 -10.19
N ILE A 48 8.18 -12.51 -10.39
CA ILE A 48 9.36 -13.14 -9.85
C ILE A 48 10.45 -13.10 -10.92
N PHE A 49 11.65 -12.65 -10.55
CA PHE A 49 12.79 -12.75 -11.45
C PHE A 49 13.13 -14.22 -11.73
N ASN A 50 13.63 -14.50 -12.92
CA ASN A 50 14.02 -15.82 -13.38
C ASN A 50 12.85 -16.78 -13.73
N GLY A 51 11.75 -16.25 -14.26
CA GLY A 51 10.71 -17.08 -14.90
C GLY A 51 9.67 -17.65 -13.95
N GLY A 52 9.52 -17.11 -12.75
CA GLY A 52 8.56 -17.57 -11.75
C GLY A 52 7.11 -17.11 -11.96
N GLY A 53 6.77 -16.51 -13.11
CA GLY A 53 5.45 -16.00 -13.39
C GLY A 53 5.22 -14.57 -12.90
N ASN A 54 4.09 -14.01 -13.27
CA ASN A 54 3.67 -12.66 -12.89
C ASN A 54 2.19 -12.62 -12.48
N ARG A 55 1.83 -11.58 -11.74
CA ARG A 55 0.45 -11.28 -11.33
C ARG A 55 0.10 -9.85 -11.69
N THR A 56 -1.05 -9.67 -12.31
CA THR A 56 -1.64 -8.36 -12.58
C THR A 56 -2.87 -8.17 -11.71
N MET A 57 -2.90 -7.06 -10.99
CA MET A 57 -3.95 -6.73 -10.02
C MET A 57 -4.59 -5.39 -10.40
N PRO A 58 -5.67 -5.38 -11.21
CA PRO A 58 -6.51 -4.21 -11.37
C PRO A 58 -7.27 -3.94 -10.07
N GLU A 59 -7.38 -2.67 -9.72
CA GLU A 59 -8.00 -2.21 -8.48
C GLU A 59 -8.77 -0.91 -8.70
N VAL A 60 -9.94 -0.81 -8.10
CA VAL A 60 -10.73 0.43 -8.03
C VAL A 60 -10.90 0.82 -6.58
N MET A 61 -10.58 2.07 -6.27
CA MET A 61 -10.59 2.62 -4.93
C MET A 61 -11.65 3.72 -4.82
N PHE A 62 -12.40 3.73 -3.73
CA PHE A 62 -13.42 4.75 -3.44
C PHE A 62 -13.11 5.41 -2.10
N SER A 63 -12.88 6.71 -2.12
CA SER A 63 -12.77 7.54 -0.92
C SER A 63 -14.07 8.32 -0.73
N PHE A 64 -15.00 7.77 0.06
CA PHE A 64 -16.32 8.36 0.27
C PHE A 64 -16.23 9.68 1.05
N ASN A 65 -15.40 9.69 2.05
CA ASN A 65 -15.13 10.86 2.88
C ASN A 65 -13.66 10.82 3.34
N LYS A 66 -13.25 11.80 4.14
CA LYS A 66 -11.88 11.87 4.65
C LYS A 66 -11.47 10.69 5.53
N ASN A 67 -12.41 9.93 6.07
CA ASN A 67 -12.14 8.87 7.04
C ASN A 67 -12.27 7.47 6.45
N LEU A 68 -13.16 7.23 5.48
CA LEU A 68 -13.45 5.90 4.93
C LEU A 68 -13.02 5.79 3.48
N MET A 69 -12.21 4.77 3.20
CA MET A 69 -11.79 4.36 1.86
C MET A 69 -11.98 2.87 1.68
N THR A 70 -12.41 2.44 0.49
CA THR A 70 -12.56 1.03 0.13
C THR A 70 -11.89 0.74 -1.19
N HIS A 71 -11.39 -0.49 -1.34
CA HIS A 71 -10.77 -0.98 -2.56
C HIS A 71 -11.42 -2.27 -3.00
N PHE A 72 -11.58 -2.44 -4.30
CA PHE A 72 -12.03 -3.66 -4.96
C PHE A 72 -10.94 -4.07 -5.94
N GLN A 73 -10.37 -5.25 -5.73
CA GLN A 73 -9.19 -5.71 -6.45
C GLN A 73 -9.47 -7.08 -7.07
N GLY A 74 -9.03 -7.28 -8.32
CA GLY A 74 -9.01 -8.58 -9.01
C GLY A 74 -7.58 -9.12 -9.10
N PHE A 75 -7.43 -10.45 -9.17
CA PHE A 75 -6.14 -11.12 -9.28
C PHE A 75 -6.08 -11.94 -10.56
N PHE A 76 -5.15 -11.60 -11.44
CA PHE A 76 -4.87 -12.35 -12.67
C PHE A 76 -3.41 -12.78 -12.64
N SER A 77 -3.10 -14.05 -12.86
CA SER A 77 -1.72 -14.50 -12.88
C SER A 77 -1.49 -15.67 -13.84
N ASP A 78 -0.24 -15.87 -14.23
CA ASP A 78 0.27 -17.02 -14.95
C ASP A 78 1.20 -17.91 -14.10
N MET A 79 1.24 -17.70 -12.81
CA MET A 79 2.12 -18.39 -11.87
C MET A 79 1.92 -19.92 -11.86
N ASP A 80 0.77 -20.40 -12.31
CA ASP A 80 0.47 -21.84 -12.52
C ASP A 80 0.57 -22.25 -14.01
N GLY A 81 1.26 -21.47 -14.83
CA GLY A 81 1.54 -21.78 -16.23
C GLY A 81 0.47 -21.32 -17.23
N LYS A 82 -0.68 -20.79 -16.77
CA LYS A 82 -1.73 -20.22 -17.64
C LYS A 82 -2.27 -18.94 -17.03
N TYR A 83 -2.28 -17.88 -17.81
CA TYR A 83 -2.86 -16.61 -17.38
C TYR A 83 -4.37 -16.72 -17.18
N ARG A 84 -4.83 -16.51 -15.95
CA ARG A 84 -6.25 -16.64 -15.59
C ARG A 84 -6.63 -15.72 -14.44
N LEU A 85 -7.94 -15.52 -14.28
CA LEU A 85 -8.51 -14.88 -13.08
C LEU A 85 -8.44 -15.88 -11.92
N GLU A 86 -7.72 -15.53 -10.88
CA GLU A 86 -7.55 -16.34 -9.67
C GLU A 86 -8.56 -15.99 -8.58
N GLY A 87 -8.96 -14.72 -8.49
CA GLY A 87 -9.90 -14.28 -7.48
C GLY A 87 -9.96 -12.77 -7.34
N GLY A 88 -10.32 -12.32 -6.13
CA GLY A 88 -10.39 -10.90 -5.84
C GLY A 88 -10.48 -10.63 -4.34
N SER A 89 -10.35 -9.36 -3.97
CA SER A 89 -10.49 -8.91 -2.59
C SER A 89 -11.25 -7.61 -2.46
N ILE A 90 -11.83 -7.42 -1.29
CA ILE A 90 -12.39 -6.17 -0.81
C ILE A 90 -11.57 -5.74 0.40
N TYR A 91 -11.09 -4.51 0.36
CA TYR A 91 -10.35 -3.87 1.45
C TYR A 91 -11.10 -2.62 1.89
N ALA A 92 -11.16 -2.38 3.19
CA ALA A 92 -11.72 -1.16 3.76
C ALA A 92 -10.77 -0.61 4.84
N LYS A 93 -10.58 0.71 4.84
CA LYS A 93 -9.75 1.42 5.81
C LYS A 93 -10.53 2.59 6.41
N TYR A 94 -10.54 2.65 7.73
CA TYR A 94 -11.16 3.73 8.49
C TYR A 94 -10.10 4.48 9.30
N ARG A 95 -9.85 5.73 8.92
CA ARG A 95 -8.96 6.65 9.63
C ARG A 95 -9.70 7.26 10.81
N PHE A 96 -9.34 6.84 12.01
CA PHE A 96 -9.97 7.31 13.26
C PHE A 96 -9.23 8.46 13.93
N LEU A 97 -7.94 8.66 13.60
CA LEU A 97 -7.11 9.75 14.13
C LEU A 97 -6.48 10.54 12.99
N SER A 98 -6.55 11.88 13.08
CA SER A 98 -5.81 12.82 12.23
C SER A 98 -5.46 14.04 13.07
N ILE A 99 -4.18 14.21 13.33
CA ILE A 99 -3.61 15.39 13.99
C ILE A 99 -2.78 16.08 12.93
N ASP A 100 -3.29 17.17 12.41
CA ASP A 100 -2.70 17.89 11.29
C ASP A 100 -2.15 19.25 11.76
N ASP A 101 -0.89 19.51 11.46
CA ASP A 101 -0.19 20.77 11.68
C ASP A 101 0.56 21.14 10.39
N THR A 102 1.15 22.32 10.32
CA THR A 102 1.87 22.80 9.15
C THR A 102 3.03 21.84 8.82
N GLN A 103 2.93 21.10 7.70
CA GLN A 103 3.91 20.13 7.22
C GLN A 103 4.21 18.98 8.22
N ARG A 104 3.32 18.73 9.15
CA ARG A 104 3.41 17.61 10.09
C ARG A 104 2.03 17.01 10.27
N HIS A 105 1.91 15.71 10.01
CA HIS A 105 0.65 14.99 10.18
C HIS A 105 0.89 13.68 10.90
N LEU A 106 0.12 13.41 11.94
CA LEU A 106 0.05 12.09 12.56
C LEU A 106 -1.32 11.50 12.30
N ARG A 107 -1.37 10.34 11.68
CA ARG A 107 -2.60 9.65 11.31
C ARG A 107 -2.58 8.22 11.77
N ALA A 108 -3.74 7.72 12.19
CA ALA A 108 -3.92 6.32 12.51
C ALA A 108 -5.23 5.81 11.89
N ALA A 109 -5.19 4.57 11.38
CA ALA A 109 -6.32 3.92 10.76
C ALA A 109 -6.36 2.43 11.12
N VAL A 110 -7.56 1.88 11.19
CA VAL A 110 -7.80 0.44 11.18
C VAL A 110 -8.19 0.01 9.78
N PHE A 111 -7.86 -1.21 9.42
CA PHE A 111 -8.27 -1.76 8.13
C PHE A 111 -8.70 -3.22 8.25
N GLY A 112 -9.49 -3.65 7.27
CA GLY A 112 -9.88 -5.02 7.07
C GLY A 112 -9.84 -5.40 5.60
N ARG A 113 -9.56 -6.67 5.31
CA ARG A 113 -9.59 -7.26 3.98
C ARG A 113 -10.29 -8.60 4.02
N VAL A 114 -11.08 -8.86 3.00
CA VAL A 114 -11.62 -10.18 2.69
C VAL A 114 -11.16 -10.54 1.30
N SER A 115 -10.63 -11.74 1.12
CA SER A 115 -10.10 -12.22 -0.16
C SER A 115 -10.63 -13.60 -0.48
N THR A 116 -10.78 -13.86 -1.77
CA THR A 116 -11.03 -15.19 -2.32
C THR A 116 -10.00 -15.47 -3.42
N SER A 117 -9.44 -16.67 -3.43
CA SER A 117 -8.51 -17.14 -4.45
C SER A 117 -8.79 -18.60 -4.78
N LYS A 118 -8.68 -18.94 -6.05
CA LYS A 118 -8.74 -20.33 -6.55
C LYS A 118 -7.35 -20.92 -6.81
N ARG A 119 -6.31 -20.15 -6.46
CA ARG A 119 -4.95 -20.59 -6.68
C ARG A 119 -4.55 -21.64 -5.65
N PRO A 120 -4.04 -22.82 -6.06
CA PRO A 120 -3.43 -23.77 -5.14
C PRO A 120 -2.15 -23.15 -4.56
N THR A 121 -2.05 -23.13 -3.24
CA THR A 121 -0.88 -22.55 -2.55
C THR A 121 -0.23 -23.61 -1.69
N TYR A 122 1.07 -23.86 -1.92
CA TYR A 122 1.88 -24.82 -1.19
C TYR A 122 2.94 -24.15 -0.30
N THR A 123 2.75 -22.87 -0.01
CA THR A 123 3.70 -22.04 0.75
C THR A 123 3.21 -21.85 2.18
N GLU A 124 4.14 -21.67 3.13
CA GLU A 124 3.81 -21.28 4.50
C GLU A 124 3.41 -19.80 4.61
N ASP A 125 3.76 -18.98 3.61
CA ASP A 125 3.39 -17.57 3.56
C ASP A 125 1.93 -17.41 3.15
N ILE A 126 1.11 -16.86 4.01
CA ILE A 126 -0.28 -16.52 3.71
C ILE A 126 -0.32 -15.12 3.09
N ASN A 127 -0.78 -15.05 1.85
CA ASN A 127 -0.93 -13.81 1.12
C ASN A 127 -2.36 -13.70 0.54
N LEU A 128 -3.11 -12.73 1.02
CA LEU A 128 -4.49 -12.46 0.57
C LEU A 128 -4.56 -11.60 -0.70
N GLU A 129 -3.43 -11.27 -1.30
CA GLU A 129 -3.35 -10.58 -2.59
C GLU A 129 -3.13 -11.58 -3.72
N GLY A 130 -4.03 -12.58 -3.80
CA GLY A 130 -4.16 -13.53 -4.90
C GLY A 130 -3.71 -14.96 -4.59
N ASP A 131 -3.09 -15.26 -3.44
CA ASP A 131 -2.68 -16.64 -3.14
C ASP A 131 -3.72 -17.38 -2.28
N ASN A 132 -4.25 -16.74 -1.25
CA ASN A 132 -5.14 -17.38 -0.29
C ASN A 132 -6.50 -16.71 -0.21
N SER A 133 -7.51 -17.51 0.09
CA SER A 133 -8.80 -17.02 0.58
C SER A 133 -8.71 -16.80 2.08
N GLY A 134 -9.31 -15.72 2.59
CA GLY A 134 -9.24 -15.43 4.02
C GLY A 134 -9.67 -14.04 4.39
N VAL A 135 -9.39 -13.70 5.65
CA VAL A 135 -9.61 -12.37 6.22
C VAL A 135 -8.34 -11.83 6.86
N GLN A 136 -8.19 -10.52 6.82
CA GLN A 136 -7.11 -9.80 7.47
C GLN A 136 -7.68 -8.57 8.18
N GLY A 137 -7.14 -8.25 9.33
CA GLY A 137 -7.40 -7.00 10.03
C GLY A 137 -6.11 -6.43 10.59
N GLY A 138 -6.04 -5.10 10.70
CA GLY A 138 -4.82 -4.47 11.19
C GLY A 138 -4.97 -3.00 11.53
N LEU A 139 -3.86 -2.47 12.03
CA LEU A 139 -3.67 -1.08 12.42
C LEU A 139 -2.48 -0.50 11.65
N VAL A 140 -2.64 0.71 11.18
CA VAL A 140 -1.57 1.48 10.55
C VAL A 140 -1.47 2.87 11.19
N VAL A 141 -0.23 3.29 11.46
CA VAL A 141 0.09 4.64 11.95
C VAL A 141 1.08 5.27 11.00
N THR A 142 0.82 6.49 10.58
CA THR A 142 1.70 7.22 9.65
C THR A 142 1.98 8.61 10.20
N GLN A 143 3.26 8.96 10.23
CA GLN A 143 3.77 10.27 10.60
C GLN A 143 4.42 10.93 9.38
N LEU A 144 3.92 12.09 8.99
CA LEU A 144 4.59 12.97 8.04
C LEU A 144 5.39 14.04 8.78
N LEU A 145 6.63 14.26 8.37
CA LEU A 145 7.55 15.28 8.86
C LEU A 145 8.16 16.01 7.66
N HIS A 146 7.58 17.11 7.23
CA HIS A 146 7.96 17.86 6.02
C HIS A 146 7.93 16.95 4.77
N LYS A 147 9.11 16.53 4.30
CA LYS A 147 9.29 15.66 3.12
C LYS A 147 9.46 14.20 3.46
N LEU A 148 9.59 13.86 4.75
CA LEU A 148 9.78 12.50 5.23
C LEU A 148 8.46 11.96 5.76
N ALA A 149 8.03 10.84 5.25
CA ALA A 149 6.90 10.06 5.76
C ALA A 149 7.40 8.75 6.37
N LEU A 150 6.92 8.43 7.56
CA LEU A 150 7.21 7.18 8.26
C LEU A 150 5.89 6.48 8.58
N SER A 151 5.81 5.17 8.36
CA SER A 151 4.61 4.39 8.67
C SER A 151 4.96 3.05 9.28
N GLY A 152 4.17 2.65 10.27
CA GLY A 152 4.22 1.32 10.86
C GLY A 152 2.87 0.63 10.76
N THR A 153 2.87 -0.65 10.41
CA THR A 153 1.64 -1.46 10.29
C THR A 153 1.81 -2.77 11.07
N VAL A 154 0.74 -3.19 11.72
CA VAL A 154 0.60 -4.54 12.29
C VAL A 154 -0.72 -5.12 11.85
N SER A 155 -0.74 -6.39 11.45
CA SER A 155 -1.94 -7.07 10.98
C SER A 155 -1.99 -8.53 11.43
N TYR A 156 -3.19 -9.06 11.49
CA TYR A 156 -3.45 -10.47 11.67
C TYR A 156 -4.25 -10.99 10.49
N THR A 157 -3.85 -12.15 9.97
CA THR A 157 -4.45 -12.79 8.81
C THR A 157 -4.86 -14.22 9.17
N LYS A 158 -6.07 -14.62 8.76
CA LYS A 158 -6.57 -15.98 8.84
C LYS A 158 -6.96 -16.46 7.45
N ALA A 159 -6.32 -17.52 6.98
CA ALA A 159 -6.67 -18.18 5.73
C ALA A 159 -7.75 -19.24 5.95
N PHE A 160 -8.64 -19.44 4.96
CA PHE A 160 -9.74 -20.38 5.01
C PHE A 160 -9.50 -21.64 4.19
N ASP A 161 -8.61 -21.60 3.22
CA ASP A 161 -8.40 -22.62 2.20
C ASP A 161 -7.22 -23.58 2.49
N VAL A 162 -6.52 -23.36 3.59
CA VAL A 162 -5.32 -24.13 3.95
C VAL A 162 -5.64 -25.62 4.19
N GLU A 163 -6.82 -25.94 4.68
CA GLU A 163 -7.22 -27.35 4.96
C GLU A 163 -7.40 -28.18 3.69
N SER A 164 -7.91 -27.57 2.62
CA SER A 164 -8.13 -28.27 1.34
C SER A 164 -6.83 -28.49 0.54
N GLN A 165 -5.76 -27.81 0.92
CA GLN A 165 -4.47 -27.83 0.23
C GLN A 165 -3.40 -28.65 0.96
N ARG A 166 -3.78 -29.38 2.02
CA ARG A 166 -2.85 -30.22 2.79
C ARG A 166 -2.24 -31.30 1.90
N VAL A 167 -0.96 -31.17 1.63
CA VAL A 167 -0.14 -32.34 1.24
C VAL A 167 -0.09 -33.27 2.45
N ALA A 168 -0.45 -34.52 2.27
CA ALA A 168 -0.59 -35.52 3.34
C ALA A 168 0.61 -35.46 4.31
N GLY A 169 0.34 -35.12 5.58
CA GLY A 169 1.31 -35.17 6.68
C GLY A 169 1.91 -33.86 7.14
N THR A 170 1.66 -32.73 6.50
CA THR A 170 2.15 -31.41 6.98
C THR A 170 1.00 -30.51 7.40
N LEU A 171 1.01 -30.08 8.67
CA LEU A 171 0.14 -29.01 9.16
C LEU A 171 0.63 -27.71 8.54
N GLN A 172 -0.09 -27.19 7.55
CA GLN A 172 0.15 -25.84 7.09
C GLN A 172 -0.58 -24.87 8.03
N PRO A 173 0.13 -23.88 8.55
CA PRO A 173 -0.48 -22.88 9.41
C PRO A 173 -1.43 -21.99 8.63
N ASP A 174 -2.59 -21.70 9.20
CA ASP A 174 -3.66 -20.89 8.61
C ASP A 174 -3.70 -19.45 9.15
N GLN A 175 -2.72 -19.09 9.98
CA GLN A 175 -2.64 -17.79 10.65
C GLN A 175 -1.30 -17.12 10.37
N MET A 176 -1.32 -15.79 10.30
CA MET A 176 -0.12 -15.00 10.07
C MET A 176 -0.23 -13.64 10.78
N ILE A 177 0.85 -13.26 11.45
CA ILE A 177 1.04 -11.90 11.95
C ILE A 177 1.93 -11.18 10.95
N GLY A 178 1.42 -10.09 10.36
CA GLY A 178 2.17 -9.22 9.46
C GLY A 178 2.59 -7.94 10.16
N TYR A 179 3.77 -7.45 9.84
CA TYR A 179 4.27 -6.17 10.32
C TYR A 179 5.11 -5.49 9.25
N SER A 180 5.07 -4.16 9.22
CA SER A 180 5.91 -3.38 8.32
C SER A 180 6.37 -2.08 8.95
N LEU A 181 7.51 -1.60 8.46
CA LEU A 181 8.02 -0.26 8.71
C LEU A 181 8.40 0.34 7.36
N SER A 182 7.76 1.45 7.01
CA SER A 182 7.91 2.09 5.71
C SER A 182 8.39 3.52 5.88
N SER A 183 9.33 3.94 5.04
CA SER A 183 9.80 5.32 4.96
C SER A 183 9.70 5.80 3.52
N GLY A 184 9.33 7.06 3.34
CA GLY A 184 9.25 7.71 2.04
C GLY A 184 9.81 9.13 2.10
N TYR A 185 10.55 9.53 1.11
CA TYR A 185 11.12 10.87 1.04
C TYR A 185 10.87 11.51 -0.33
N LEU A 186 10.32 12.74 -0.30
CA LEU A 186 10.15 13.56 -1.49
C LEU A 186 11.50 14.19 -1.88
N VAL A 187 12.12 13.65 -2.92
CA VAL A 187 13.42 14.11 -3.43
C VAL A 187 13.27 15.37 -4.27
N LEU A 188 12.33 15.35 -5.21
CA LEU A 188 12.04 16.48 -6.11
C LEU A 188 10.54 16.75 -6.16
N PRO A 189 10.11 18.02 -6.26
CA PRO A 189 10.92 19.23 -6.40
C PRO A 189 11.55 19.69 -5.07
N PHE A 190 12.70 20.37 -5.14
CA PHE A 190 13.29 20.99 -3.95
C PHE A 190 12.41 22.07 -3.37
N VAL A 191 11.79 22.87 -4.25
CA VAL A 191 10.82 23.90 -3.90
C VAL A 191 9.51 23.63 -4.64
N TYR A 192 8.44 23.48 -3.88
CA TYR A 192 7.10 23.26 -4.42
C TYR A 192 6.50 24.59 -4.88
N LYS A 193 6.13 24.68 -6.16
CA LYS A 193 5.54 25.91 -6.75
C LYS A 193 4.05 25.74 -7.08
N ASN A 194 3.65 24.57 -7.55
CA ASN A 194 2.26 24.28 -7.90
C ASN A 194 2.01 22.76 -7.99
N TYR A 195 0.74 22.37 -8.06
CA TYR A 195 0.31 20.96 -8.12
C TYR A 195 0.61 20.25 -9.43
N ASN A 196 1.02 20.96 -10.48
CA ASN A 196 1.34 20.37 -11.79
C ASN A 196 2.80 19.91 -11.89
N GLN A 197 3.63 20.24 -10.89
CA GLN A 197 5.01 19.79 -10.86
C GLN A 197 5.07 18.27 -10.66
N PRO A 198 5.96 17.57 -11.38
CA PRO A 198 6.25 16.17 -11.07
C PRO A 198 6.89 16.03 -9.70
N ASN A 199 6.43 15.05 -8.93
CA ASN A 199 7.03 14.67 -7.66
C ASN A 199 7.80 13.37 -7.85
N PHE A 200 9.07 13.35 -7.39
CA PHE A 200 9.91 12.17 -7.37
C PHE A 200 10.15 11.76 -5.92
N ASN A 201 9.70 10.58 -5.57
CA ASN A 201 9.82 10.03 -4.23
C ASN A 201 10.67 8.77 -4.25
N VAL A 202 11.42 8.56 -3.18
CA VAL A 202 12.13 7.31 -2.89
C VAL A 202 11.51 6.68 -1.66
N TYR A 203 11.32 5.38 -1.70
CA TYR A 203 10.77 4.60 -0.58
C TYR A 203 11.71 3.49 -0.18
N PHE A 204 11.69 3.21 1.10
CA PHE A 204 12.34 2.04 1.67
C PHE A 204 11.39 1.42 2.68
N GLU A 205 10.97 0.19 2.40
CA GLU A 205 10.00 -0.53 3.22
C GLU A 205 10.61 -1.83 3.73
N MET A 206 10.36 -2.14 4.99
CA MET A 206 10.66 -3.40 5.65
C MET A 206 9.35 -4.15 5.84
N LEU A 207 9.25 -5.37 5.31
CA LEU A 207 8.03 -6.17 5.30
C LEU A 207 8.32 -7.50 5.98
N GLY A 208 7.63 -7.78 7.06
CA GLY A 208 7.82 -9.03 7.78
C GLY A 208 6.51 -9.75 8.06
N LYS A 209 6.58 -11.08 8.15
CA LYS A 209 5.50 -11.90 8.66
C LYS A 209 6.06 -12.99 9.56
N THR A 210 5.25 -13.37 10.55
CA THR A 210 5.53 -14.48 11.45
C THR A 210 4.31 -15.37 11.56
N ASN A 211 4.53 -16.65 11.45
CA ASN A 211 3.51 -17.64 11.68
C ASN A 211 3.45 -17.97 13.19
N PRO A 212 2.35 -17.66 13.89
CA PRO A 212 2.25 -17.88 15.32
C PRO A 212 2.20 -19.36 15.72
N ALA A 213 1.85 -20.27 14.80
CA ALA A 213 1.72 -21.70 15.09
C ALA A 213 3.07 -22.43 15.15
N ASN A 214 4.07 -21.99 14.39
CA ASN A 214 5.38 -22.63 14.32
C ASN A 214 6.58 -21.69 14.55
N GLY A 215 6.33 -20.39 14.73
CA GLY A 215 7.35 -19.37 14.95
C GLY A 215 8.16 -19.00 13.70
N ARG A 216 7.95 -19.64 12.55
CA ARG A 216 8.68 -19.33 11.32
C ARG A 216 8.32 -17.94 10.83
N SER A 217 9.31 -17.24 10.33
CA SER A 217 9.19 -15.84 9.95
C SER A 217 10.02 -15.50 8.73
N TYR A 218 9.77 -14.32 8.19
CA TYR A 218 10.67 -13.69 7.22
C TYR A 218 10.70 -12.19 7.41
N LEU A 219 11.75 -11.58 6.87
CA LEU A 219 11.92 -10.15 6.72
C LEU A 219 12.43 -9.85 5.32
N ASP A 220 11.69 -9.00 4.62
CA ASP A 220 12.05 -8.51 3.31
C ASP A 220 12.38 -7.01 3.37
N LEU A 221 13.29 -6.56 2.50
CA LEU A 221 13.51 -5.16 2.19
C LEU A 221 12.95 -4.85 0.81
N ALA A 222 12.37 -3.66 0.68
CA ALA A 222 11.67 -3.24 -0.52
C ALA A 222 11.98 -1.78 -0.86
N PRO A 223 13.11 -1.48 -1.51
CA PRO A 223 13.37 -0.18 -2.12
C PRO A 223 12.41 0.08 -3.28
N ALA A 224 11.94 1.33 -3.42
CA ALA A 224 11.08 1.72 -4.52
C ALA A 224 11.25 3.18 -4.93
N LEU A 225 10.88 3.46 -6.17
CA LEU A 225 10.83 4.78 -6.79
C LEU A 225 9.40 5.10 -7.19
N GLN A 226 9.02 6.34 -7.06
CA GLN A 226 7.68 6.81 -7.43
C GLN A 226 7.77 8.16 -8.14
N VAL A 227 6.99 8.29 -9.19
CA VAL A 227 6.76 9.55 -9.88
C VAL A 227 5.27 9.87 -9.82
N ILE A 228 4.93 11.09 -9.39
CA ILE A 228 3.56 11.60 -9.40
C ILE A 228 3.49 12.77 -10.39
N LEU A 229 2.61 12.65 -11.36
CA LEU A 229 2.38 13.65 -12.41
C LEU A 229 1.04 14.34 -12.17
N ASN A 230 1.04 15.69 -12.20
CA ASN A 230 -0.16 16.53 -12.06
C ASN A 230 -0.99 16.19 -10.79
N SER A 231 -0.38 15.65 -9.74
CA SER A 231 -1.03 15.17 -8.51
C SER A 231 -2.16 14.14 -8.76
N ARG A 232 -2.24 13.54 -9.93
CA ARG A 232 -3.31 12.61 -10.35
C ARG A 232 -2.82 11.27 -10.83
N THR A 233 -1.70 11.25 -11.54
CA THR A 233 -1.13 10.03 -12.11
C THR A 233 0.11 9.66 -11.31
N ARG A 234 0.18 8.43 -10.87
CA ARG A 234 1.28 7.87 -10.11
C ARG A 234 1.85 6.66 -10.84
N ILE A 235 3.16 6.58 -10.90
CA ILE A 235 3.90 5.43 -11.44
C ILE A 235 4.90 5.00 -10.38
N ASP A 236 4.87 3.73 -10.00
CA ASP A 236 5.76 3.13 -9.02
C ASP A 236 6.59 2.03 -9.67
N LEU A 237 7.85 1.94 -9.25
CA LEU A 237 8.77 0.85 -9.53
C LEU A 237 9.35 0.37 -8.21
N GLY A 238 9.16 -0.88 -7.87
CA GLY A 238 9.63 -1.48 -6.63
C GLY A 238 10.40 -2.78 -6.86
N TYR A 239 11.32 -3.04 -5.96
CA TYR A 239 12.03 -4.30 -5.88
C TYR A 239 11.98 -4.80 -4.43
N ARG A 240 11.59 -6.06 -4.22
CA ARG A 240 11.47 -6.67 -2.91
C ARG A 240 12.35 -7.91 -2.85
N PHE A 241 13.13 -8.05 -1.79
CA PHE A 241 14.00 -9.20 -1.58
C PHE A 241 14.10 -9.60 -0.10
N GLN A 242 14.20 -10.91 0.13
CA GLN A 242 14.32 -11.44 1.48
C GLN A 242 15.73 -11.25 2.03
N VAL A 243 15.84 -10.72 3.26
CA VAL A 243 17.11 -10.52 3.97
C VAL A 243 17.27 -11.47 5.15
N ALA A 244 16.16 -11.95 5.73
CA ALA A 244 16.20 -12.89 6.85
C ALA A 244 14.94 -13.78 6.85
N GLY A 245 15.01 -14.90 7.56
CA GLY A 245 13.89 -15.79 7.83
C GLY A 245 14.05 -17.20 7.32
N ASP A 246 13.22 -18.08 7.86
CA ASP A 246 13.25 -19.52 7.70
C ASP A 246 11.93 -20.11 7.16
N MET A 247 10.99 -19.24 6.77
CA MET A 247 9.69 -19.65 6.23
C MET A 247 9.87 -20.42 4.92
N ALA A 248 9.36 -21.64 4.87
CA ALA A 248 9.54 -22.53 3.75
C ALA A 248 8.60 -22.21 2.57
N GLY A 249 9.04 -22.61 1.38
CA GLY A 249 8.21 -22.60 0.18
C GLY A 249 7.87 -21.21 -0.38
N ARG A 250 8.44 -20.12 0.15
CA ARG A 250 8.20 -18.78 -0.39
C ARG A 250 8.75 -18.65 -1.80
N TYR A 251 7.87 -18.37 -2.76
CA TYR A 251 8.27 -18.08 -4.15
C TYR A 251 8.63 -16.60 -4.36
N ASN A 252 8.07 -15.70 -3.55
CA ASN A 252 8.24 -14.24 -3.68
C ASN A 252 9.46 -13.69 -2.90
N LYS A 253 10.55 -14.47 -2.83
CA LYS A 253 11.80 -14.02 -2.17
C LYS A 253 12.52 -12.91 -2.92
N ASN A 254 12.32 -12.82 -4.23
CA ASN A 254 12.86 -11.76 -5.09
C ASN A 254 11.81 -11.40 -6.13
N MET A 255 11.19 -10.25 -5.99
CA MET A 255 10.11 -9.82 -6.88
C MET A 255 10.24 -8.35 -7.27
N TYR A 256 9.79 -8.04 -8.46
CA TYR A 256 9.57 -6.67 -8.91
C TYR A 256 8.10 -6.27 -8.76
N LEU A 257 7.87 -4.97 -8.69
CA LEU A 257 6.55 -4.38 -8.76
C LEU A 257 6.60 -3.18 -9.72
N VAL A 258 5.62 -3.14 -10.63
CA VAL A 258 5.32 -1.98 -11.47
C VAL A 258 3.87 -1.61 -11.26
N ARG A 259 3.59 -0.33 -11.02
CA ARG A 259 2.24 0.16 -10.75
C ARG A 259 1.96 1.44 -11.50
N ALA A 260 0.75 1.56 -12.02
CA ALA A 260 0.18 2.81 -12.50
C ALA A 260 -1.14 3.07 -11.75
N GLU A 261 -1.34 4.31 -11.30
CA GLU A 261 -2.55 4.74 -10.60
C GLU A 261 -3.04 6.08 -11.14
N PHE A 262 -4.35 6.20 -11.31
CA PHE A 262 -5.02 7.39 -11.79
C PHE A 262 -6.10 7.82 -10.80
N ASN A 263 -6.06 9.07 -10.34
CA ASN A 263 -6.96 9.62 -9.35
C ASN A 263 -7.91 10.65 -9.96
N PHE A 264 -9.20 10.45 -9.72
CA PHE A 264 -10.31 11.31 -10.16
C PHE A 264 -10.93 11.95 -8.92
N PHE A 265 -10.70 13.24 -8.73
CA PHE A 265 -11.15 13.96 -7.55
C PHE A 265 -12.56 14.54 -7.74
N ASN A 266 -13.35 14.58 -6.65
CA ASN A 266 -14.70 15.17 -6.59
C ASN A 266 -15.70 14.55 -7.58
N VAL A 267 -15.61 13.26 -7.84
CA VAL A 267 -16.51 12.54 -8.77
C VAL A 267 -17.64 11.78 -8.06
N LEU A 268 -17.52 11.54 -6.75
CA LEU A 268 -18.60 10.99 -5.94
C LEU A 268 -19.48 12.13 -5.40
N LYS A 269 -20.78 11.99 -5.52
CA LYS A 269 -21.78 12.96 -5.04
C LYS A 269 -22.00 12.91 -3.53
#